data_58a2086aa3e78b52531e28bf5cae7a63
#
_entry.id   58a2086aa3e78b52531e28bf5cae7a63
#
_cell.length_a   1.000
_cell.length_b   1.000
_cell.length_c   1.000
_cell.angle_alpha   90.00
_cell.angle_beta   90.00
_cell.angle_gamma   90.00
#
_symmetry.space_group_name_H-M   'P 1'
#
loop_
_entity.id
_entity.type
_entity.pdbx_description
1 polymer ?
#
loop_
_entity_poly.entity_id
_entity_poly.type
_entity_poly.pdbx_seq_one_letter_code
_entity_poly.pdbx_strand_id
1 'polypeptide(L)'
;MPVLATAETELREALDEIPGAQLERKHFSVAAHYRNVNESDLAEVQRVVDTVAARHPELRRISGKKVYELLPDIDWDKGKAVLWLLETLGLESGSGGIRPIYIGDDATDEDAFQALEERGIGILVSEPQKLSGHPTAATYSLKDPAEVECFLRGLTATLT
;
A
#
# COMPACT_ATOMS: atom_id res chain seq x y z
N MET A 1 -16.40 -0.71 -6.95
CA MET A 1 -17.16 0.18 -6.03
C MET A 1 -17.85 1.24 -6.88
N PRO A 2 -19.15 1.53 -6.67
CA PRO A 2 -19.89 2.50 -7.49
C PRO A 2 -19.26 3.91 -7.49
N VAL A 3 -18.85 4.42 -6.31
CA VAL A 3 -18.24 5.74 -6.16
C VAL A 3 -17.00 5.94 -7.05
N LEU A 4 -16.14 4.94 -7.16
CA LEU A 4 -14.97 5.00 -8.04
C LEU A 4 -15.34 5.06 -9.53
N ALA A 5 -16.44 4.42 -9.93
CA ALA A 5 -16.90 4.48 -11.32
C ALA A 5 -17.48 5.86 -11.65
N THR A 6 -18.18 6.48 -10.71
CA THR A 6 -18.68 7.85 -10.88
C THR A 6 -17.52 8.85 -10.96
N ALA A 7 -16.58 8.78 -10.00
CA ALA A 7 -15.39 9.63 -10.01
C ALA A 7 -14.53 9.44 -11.27
N GLU A 8 -14.41 8.21 -11.78
CA GLU A 8 -13.72 7.94 -13.06
C GLU A 8 -14.38 8.67 -14.22
N THR A 9 -15.71 8.61 -14.31
CA THR A 9 -16.45 9.27 -15.39
C THR A 9 -16.25 10.79 -15.33
N GLU A 10 -16.40 11.40 -14.15
CA GLU A 10 -16.20 12.84 -13.95
C GLU A 10 -14.75 13.27 -14.28
N LEU A 11 -13.75 12.48 -13.83
CA LEU A 11 -12.35 12.75 -14.15
C LEU A 11 -12.08 12.61 -15.64
N ARG A 12 -12.64 11.61 -16.31
CA ARG A 12 -12.46 11.38 -17.74
C ARG A 12 -12.98 12.54 -18.54
N GLU A 13 -14.21 12.97 -18.28
CA GLU A 13 -14.84 14.10 -18.98
C GLU A 13 -14.04 15.40 -18.80
N ALA A 14 -13.57 15.67 -17.57
CA ALA A 14 -12.86 16.92 -17.30
C ALA A 14 -11.39 16.91 -17.75
N LEU A 15 -10.71 15.76 -17.76
CA LEU A 15 -9.30 15.64 -18.17
C LEU A 15 -9.14 15.46 -19.68
N ASP A 16 -10.18 15.06 -20.41
CA ASP A 16 -10.13 14.87 -21.87
C ASP A 16 -9.79 16.18 -22.62
N GLU A 17 -10.13 17.32 -22.02
CA GLU A 17 -9.82 18.65 -22.55
C GLU A 17 -8.38 19.12 -22.25
N ILE A 18 -7.61 18.38 -21.43
CA ILE A 18 -6.24 18.73 -21.02
C ILE A 18 -5.22 17.89 -21.80
N PRO A 19 -4.50 18.45 -22.78
CA PRO A 19 -3.55 17.68 -23.58
C PRO A 19 -2.45 17.05 -22.74
N GLY A 20 -2.24 15.74 -22.91
CA GLY A 20 -1.22 14.98 -22.19
C GLY A 20 -1.66 14.39 -20.85
N ALA A 21 -2.86 14.75 -20.35
CA ALA A 21 -3.44 14.08 -19.21
C ALA A 21 -3.89 12.65 -19.59
N GLN A 22 -3.68 11.69 -18.70
CA GLN A 22 -4.07 10.30 -18.93
C GLN A 22 -4.74 9.77 -17.67
N LEU A 23 -5.87 9.07 -17.84
CA LEU A 23 -6.61 8.45 -16.77
C LEU A 23 -6.41 6.93 -16.82
N GLU A 24 -6.01 6.35 -15.70
CA GLU A 24 -5.86 4.90 -15.52
C GLU A 24 -6.83 4.41 -14.45
N ARG A 25 -7.68 3.45 -14.82
CA ARG A 25 -8.52 2.73 -13.85
C ARG A 25 -7.73 1.55 -13.31
N LYS A 26 -7.50 1.53 -12.00
CA LYS A 26 -6.97 0.39 -11.25
C LYS A 26 -8.12 -0.34 -10.54
N HIS A 27 -7.81 -1.47 -9.93
CA HIS A 27 -8.83 -2.29 -9.25
C HIS A 27 -9.53 -1.52 -8.11
N PHE A 28 -8.77 -0.79 -7.30
CA PHE A 28 -9.27 -0.05 -6.14
C PHE A 28 -9.02 1.46 -6.18
N SER A 29 -8.62 2.01 -7.31
CA SER A 29 -8.36 3.44 -7.45
C SER A 29 -8.50 3.94 -8.88
N VAL A 30 -8.48 5.27 -9.04
CA VAL A 30 -8.41 5.95 -10.33
C VAL A 30 -7.22 6.90 -10.29
N ALA A 31 -6.29 6.76 -11.24
CA ALA A 31 -5.06 7.53 -11.31
C ALA A 31 -5.10 8.51 -12.49
N ALA A 32 -4.89 9.80 -12.20
CA ALA A 32 -4.74 10.87 -13.19
C ALA A 32 -3.24 11.17 -13.36
N HIS A 33 -2.66 10.70 -14.45
CA HIS A 33 -1.27 10.93 -14.82
C HIS A 33 -1.10 12.26 -15.55
N TYR A 34 -0.15 13.08 -15.10
CA TYR A 34 0.15 14.38 -15.68
C TYR A 34 1.60 14.53 -16.16
N ARG A 35 2.28 13.41 -16.41
CA ARG A 35 3.69 13.41 -16.83
C ARG A 35 3.90 14.15 -18.16
N ASN A 36 2.94 14.04 -19.06
CA ASN A 36 3.00 14.57 -20.42
C ASN A 36 2.19 15.87 -20.57
N VAL A 37 1.67 16.43 -19.48
CA VAL A 37 0.94 17.69 -19.46
C VAL A 37 1.93 18.86 -19.45
N ASN A 38 1.62 19.94 -20.19
CA ASN A 38 2.41 21.16 -20.17
C ASN A 38 2.41 21.81 -18.78
N GLU A 39 3.47 22.52 -18.46
CA GLU A 39 3.62 23.19 -17.16
C GLU A 39 2.49 24.21 -16.87
N SER A 40 2.00 24.90 -17.93
CA SER A 40 0.85 25.83 -17.85
C SER A 40 -0.44 25.18 -17.37
N ASP A 41 -0.63 23.90 -17.67
CA ASP A 41 -1.90 23.18 -17.48
C ASP A 41 -1.89 22.29 -16.22
N LEU A 42 -0.74 22.19 -15.52
CA LEU A 42 -0.61 21.37 -14.30
C LEU A 42 -1.58 21.81 -13.19
N ALA A 43 -1.76 23.11 -13.01
CA ALA A 43 -2.69 23.66 -12.02
C ALA A 43 -4.14 23.26 -12.33
N GLU A 44 -4.49 23.15 -13.60
CA GLU A 44 -5.82 22.74 -14.04
C GLU A 44 -6.07 21.27 -13.76
N VAL A 45 -5.09 20.38 -14.06
CA VAL A 45 -5.19 18.96 -13.67
C VAL A 45 -5.42 18.81 -12.17
N GLN A 46 -4.64 19.54 -11.37
CA GLN A 46 -4.82 19.51 -9.91
C GLN A 46 -6.21 19.96 -9.49
N ARG A 47 -6.68 21.09 -10.06
CA ARG A 47 -8.00 21.64 -9.76
C ARG A 47 -9.13 20.66 -10.12
N VAL A 48 -9.04 19.99 -11.26
CA VAL A 48 -10.00 18.95 -11.66
C VAL A 48 -10.05 17.82 -10.64
N VAL A 49 -8.89 17.26 -10.29
CA VAL A 49 -8.82 16.15 -9.34
C VAL A 49 -9.33 16.56 -7.96
N ASP A 50 -8.96 17.75 -7.48
CA ASP A 50 -9.43 18.27 -6.18
C ASP A 50 -10.94 18.50 -6.18
N THR A 51 -11.49 18.98 -7.30
CA THR A 51 -12.94 19.20 -7.44
C THR A 51 -13.71 17.89 -7.38
N VAL A 52 -13.24 16.85 -8.09
CA VAL A 52 -13.87 15.53 -8.05
C VAL A 52 -13.72 14.89 -6.66
N ALA A 53 -12.54 14.98 -6.05
CA ALA A 53 -12.33 14.49 -4.70
C ALA A 53 -13.29 15.15 -3.68
N ALA A 54 -13.50 16.46 -3.78
CA ALA A 54 -14.42 17.19 -2.89
C ALA A 54 -15.90 16.77 -3.05
N ARG A 55 -16.30 16.25 -4.22
CA ARG A 55 -17.66 15.74 -4.45
C ARG A 55 -17.86 14.32 -3.92
N HIS A 56 -16.78 13.60 -3.71
CA HIS A 56 -16.77 12.20 -3.27
C HIS A 56 -15.99 12.06 -1.95
N PRO A 57 -16.56 12.46 -0.81
CA PRO A 57 -15.86 12.43 0.50
C PRO A 57 -15.48 11.02 0.95
N GLU A 58 -16.03 9.98 0.32
CA GLU A 58 -15.62 8.58 0.54
C GLU A 58 -14.30 8.23 -0.17
N LEU A 59 -13.76 9.15 -0.96
CA LEU A 59 -12.47 8.99 -1.63
C LEU A 59 -11.45 9.98 -1.06
N ARG A 60 -10.24 9.50 -0.83
CA ARG A 60 -9.10 10.36 -0.53
C ARG A 60 -8.18 10.49 -1.74
N ARG A 61 -7.56 11.67 -1.86
CA ARG A 61 -6.52 11.91 -2.86
C ARG A 61 -5.14 11.65 -2.28
N ILE A 62 -4.33 10.90 -3.02
CA ILE A 62 -2.88 10.83 -2.78
C ILE A 62 -2.12 11.38 -3.98
N SER A 63 -0.90 11.84 -3.73
CA SER A 63 0.00 12.38 -4.74
C SER A 63 1.22 11.48 -4.88
N GLY A 64 1.54 11.08 -6.11
CA GLY A 64 2.74 10.32 -6.44
C GLY A 64 3.63 11.05 -7.44
N LYS A 65 4.58 10.32 -8.04
CA LYS A 65 5.51 10.87 -9.01
C LYS A 65 4.82 11.15 -10.35
N LYS A 66 4.35 12.40 -10.53
CA LYS A 66 3.60 12.85 -11.72
C LYS A 66 2.23 12.16 -11.88
N VAL A 67 1.57 11.88 -10.76
CA VAL A 67 0.24 11.28 -10.72
C VAL A 67 -0.53 11.75 -9.48
N TYR A 68 -1.83 11.99 -9.64
CA TYR A 68 -2.80 12.09 -8.56
C TYR A 68 -3.68 10.84 -8.60
N GLU A 69 -3.97 10.28 -7.45
CA GLU A 69 -4.76 9.05 -7.36
C GLU A 69 -5.89 9.23 -6.35
N LEU A 70 -7.12 8.88 -6.77
CA LEU A 70 -8.29 8.80 -5.91
C LEU A 70 -8.53 7.34 -5.53
N LEU A 71 -8.61 7.06 -4.26
CA LEU A 71 -8.87 5.74 -3.70
C LEU A 71 -9.85 5.86 -2.52
N PRO A 72 -10.53 4.78 -2.15
CA PRO A 72 -11.44 4.79 -1.00
C PRO A 72 -10.76 5.30 0.26
N ASP A 73 -11.42 6.22 0.96
CA ASP A 73 -10.96 6.69 2.27
C ASP A 73 -11.41 5.71 3.35
N ILE A 74 -10.75 4.56 3.35
CA ILE A 74 -10.97 3.52 4.36
C ILE A 74 -9.77 3.50 5.30
N ASP A 75 -10.05 3.33 6.58
CA ASP A 75 -9.02 3.11 7.60
C ASP A 75 -8.48 1.67 7.47
N TRP A 76 -7.61 1.47 6.48
CA TRP A 76 -7.03 0.18 6.13
C TRP A 76 -5.53 0.31 5.90
N ASP A 77 -4.76 -0.49 6.62
CA ASP A 77 -3.31 -0.57 6.56
C ASP A 77 -2.84 -2.03 6.46
N LYS A 78 -1.54 -2.27 6.35
CA LYS A 78 -0.97 -3.62 6.25
C LYS A 78 -1.17 -4.43 7.54
N GLY A 79 -1.19 -3.78 8.70
CA GLY A 79 -1.47 -4.44 9.97
C GLY A 79 -2.91 -4.97 10.04
N LYS A 80 -3.89 -4.13 9.68
CA LYS A 80 -5.30 -4.53 9.61
C LYS A 80 -5.53 -5.64 8.59
N ALA A 81 -4.83 -5.57 7.44
CA ALA A 81 -4.90 -6.62 6.43
C ALA A 81 -4.39 -7.97 6.96
N VAL A 82 -3.27 -7.97 7.66
CA VAL A 82 -2.71 -9.19 8.28
C VAL A 82 -3.66 -9.75 9.34
N LEU A 83 -4.17 -8.92 10.24
CA LEU A 83 -5.11 -9.37 11.28
C LEU A 83 -6.39 -9.95 10.68
N TRP A 84 -6.95 -9.29 9.67
CA TRP A 84 -8.12 -9.77 8.96
C TRP A 84 -7.89 -11.11 8.25
N LEU A 85 -6.71 -11.29 7.64
CA LEU A 85 -6.34 -12.58 7.02
C LEU A 85 -6.23 -13.69 8.05
N LEU A 86 -5.60 -13.44 9.20
CA LEU A 86 -5.46 -14.42 10.26
C LEU A 86 -6.83 -14.85 10.82
N GLU A 87 -7.73 -13.89 11.04
CA GLU A 87 -9.10 -14.15 11.46
C GLU A 87 -9.87 -14.97 10.41
N THR A 88 -9.85 -14.52 9.14
CA THR A 88 -10.59 -15.16 8.04
C THR A 88 -10.13 -16.60 7.79
N LEU A 89 -8.84 -16.89 7.99
CA LEU A 89 -8.25 -18.22 7.83
C LEU A 89 -8.34 -19.08 9.10
N GLY A 90 -8.86 -18.55 10.20
CA GLY A 90 -8.91 -19.26 11.49
C GLY A 90 -7.53 -19.52 12.09
N LEU A 91 -6.54 -18.66 11.78
CA LEU A 91 -5.15 -18.77 12.21
C LEU A 91 -4.84 -17.81 13.37
N GLU A 92 -5.83 -17.42 14.14
CA GLU A 92 -5.64 -16.54 15.28
C GLU A 92 -4.71 -17.17 16.33
N SER A 93 -3.96 -16.31 17.02
CA SER A 93 -3.03 -16.72 18.08
C SER A 93 -3.73 -17.54 19.15
N GLY A 94 -3.30 -18.78 19.32
CA GLY A 94 -3.88 -19.72 20.31
C GLY A 94 -4.55 -20.95 19.71
N SER A 95 -4.94 -20.96 18.43
CA SER A 95 -5.45 -22.15 17.77
C SER A 95 -4.30 -22.99 17.18
N GLY A 96 -3.83 -23.97 17.94
CA GLY A 96 -2.92 -24.99 17.42
C GLY A 96 -1.43 -24.63 17.34
N GLY A 97 -0.98 -23.55 18.01
CA GLY A 97 0.45 -23.20 18.04
C GLY A 97 1.01 -22.58 16.76
N ILE A 98 0.14 -22.08 15.88
CA ILE A 98 0.55 -21.38 14.65
C ILE A 98 1.11 -20.01 15.02
N ARG A 99 2.28 -19.67 14.44
CA ARG A 99 2.92 -18.38 14.57
C ARG A 99 3.09 -17.73 13.21
N PRO A 100 2.34 -16.67 12.89
CA PRO A 100 2.48 -15.96 11.60
C PRO A 100 3.86 -15.29 11.51
N ILE A 101 4.43 -15.30 10.30
CA ILE A 101 5.67 -14.58 9.98
C ILE A 101 5.33 -13.58 8.90
N TYR A 102 5.65 -12.30 9.14
CA TYR A 102 5.53 -11.23 8.15
C TYR A 102 6.92 -10.72 7.78
N ILE A 103 7.20 -10.63 6.48
CA ILE A 103 8.48 -10.15 5.94
C ILE A 103 8.18 -8.92 5.09
N GLY A 104 8.85 -7.80 5.37
CA GLY A 104 8.64 -6.54 4.69
C GLY A 104 9.89 -5.66 4.63
N ASP A 105 9.91 -4.66 3.76
CA ASP A 105 11.09 -3.81 3.48
C ASP A 105 10.78 -2.31 3.47
N ASP A 106 9.51 -1.91 3.61
CA ASP A 106 9.12 -0.51 3.55
C ASP A 106 8.48 0.03 4.85
N ALA A 107 8.28 1.36 4.90
CA ALA A 107 7.71 2.01 6.07
C ALA A 107 6.27 1.57 6.39
N THR A 108 5.51 1.11 5.40
CA THR A 108 4.12 0.65 5.61
C THR A 108 4.06 -0.77 6.16
N ASP A 109 5.18 -1.51 6.15
CA ASP A 109 5.29 -2.82 6.80
C ASP A 109 5.36 -2.73 8.31
N GLU A 110 5.71 -1.54 8.85
CA GLU A 110 5.70 -1.30 10.29
C GLU A 110 4.31 -1.51 10.91
N ASP A 111 3.23 -1.18 10.19
CA ASP A 111 1.87 -1.44 10.65
C ASP A 111 1.63 -2.94 10.87
N ALA A 112 2.18 -3.78 9.98
CA ALA A 112 2.09 -5.23 10.09
C ALA A 112 2.99 -5.79 11.19
N PHE A 113 4.21 -5.24 11.35
CA PHE A 113 5.10 -5.63 12.45
C PHE A 113 4.47 -5.30 13.79
N GLN A 114 3.89 -4.12 13.98
CA GLN A 114 3.18 -3.72 15.20
C GLN A 114 1.97 -4.63 15.47
N ALA A 115 1.17 -4.91 14.43
CA ALA A 115 0.00 -5.78 14.57
C ALA A 115 0.38 -7.22 15.02
N LEU A 116 1.59 -7.67 14.70
CA LEU A 116 2.10 -9.02 15.04
C LEU A 116 3.00 -9.07 16.28
N GLU A 117 3.33 -7.95 16.93
CA GLU A 117 4.34 -7.86 18.00
C GLU A 117 4.17 -8.94 19.10
N GLU A 118 2.93 -9.21 19.53
CA GLU A 118 2.62 -10.23 20.54
C GLU A 118 2.13 -11.57 19.94
N ARG A 119 1.84 -11.61 18.63
CA ARG A 119 1.10 -12.70 17.99
C ARG A 119 1.93 -13.48 16.96
N GLY A 120 3.02 -12.89 16.49
CA GLY A 120 3.77 -13.42 15.37
C GLY A 120 5.25 -13.05 15.39
N ILE A 121 5.84 -13.00 14.22
CA ILE A 121 7.22 -12.63 13.99
C ILE A 121 7.25 -11.62 12.82
N GLY A 122 7.74 -10.43 13.10
CA GLY A 122 8.07 -9.42 12.08
C GLY A 122 9.54 -9.56 11.66
N ILE A 123 9.81 -9.58 10.38
CA ILE A 123 11.16 -9.62 9.80
C ILE A 123 11.33 -8.45 8.84
N LEU A 124 12.18 -7.49 9.19
CA LEU A 124 12.52 -6.36 8.32
C LEU A 124 13.62 -6.76 7.34
N VAL A 125 13.42 -6.51 6.05
CA VAL A 125 14.45 -6.66 5.02
C VAL A 125 15.12 -5.32 4.78
N SER A 126 16.33 -5.14 5.29
CA SER A 126 17.06 -3.88 5.15
C SER A 126 18.56 -4.09 5.32
N GLU A 127 19.33 -3.35 4.53
CA GLU A 127 20.79 -3.30 4.70
C GLU A 127 21.16 -2.79 6.11
N PRO A 128 22.14 -3.38 6.79
CA PRO A 128 22.51 -3.02 8.17
C PRO A 128 22.80 -1.53 8.38
N GLN A 129 23.32 -0.85 7.33
CA GLN A 129 23.64 0.58 7.39
C GLN A 129 22.38 1.47 7.44
N LYS A 130 21.25 0.99 6.92
CA LYS A 130 19.95 1.70 6.90
C LYS A 130 19.14 1.50 8.17
N LEU A 131 19.47 0.48 8.97
CA LEU A 131 18.82 0.19 10.25
C LEU A 131 19.22 1.20 11.36
N SER A 132 20.31 1.92 11.19
CA SER A 132 20.81 2.86 12.18
C SER A 132 19.92 4.11 12.26
N GLY A 133 19.02 4.15 13.25
CA GLY A 133 18.25 5.35 13.60
C GLY A 133 16.76 5.34 13.25
N HIS A 134 16.24 4.29 12.68
CA HIS A 134 14.78 4.14 12.47
C HIS A 134 14.22 3.10 13.45
N PRO A 135 13.27 3.49 14.33
CA PRO A 135 12.59 2.51 15.19
C PRO A 135 11.79 1.54 14.31
N THR A 136 11.88 0.25 14.60
CA THR A 136 11.08 -0.79 13.97
C THR A 136 10.46 -1.70 15.02
N ALA A 137 9.24 -2.16 14.76
CA ALA A 137 8.57 -3.18 15.54
C ALA A 137 8.91 -4.61 15.04
N ALA A 138 9.72 -4.75 14.00
CA ALA A 138 10.21 -6.05 13.56
C ALA A 138 11.10 -6.70 14.62
N THR A 139 10.88 -8.00 14.86
CA THR A 139 11.64 -8.80 15.84
C THR A 139 13.03 -9.17 15.31
N TYR A 140 13.13 -9.38 13.99
CA TYR A 140 14.37 -9.80 13.30
C TYR A 140 14.58 -8.96 12.05
N SER A 141 15.79 -9.06 11.48
CA SER A 141 16.12 -8.47 10.20
C SER A 141 16.85 -9.45 9.30
N LEU A 142 16.63 -9.31 7.99
CA LEU A 142 17.40 -9.94 6.91
C LEU A 142 17.97 -8.82 6.05
N LYS A 143 19.13 -9.06 5.47
CA LYS A 143 19.89 -8.03 4.76
C LYS A 143 19.29 -7.67 3.41
N ASP A 144 18.82 -8.68 2.67
CA ASP A 144 18.41 -8.56 1.28
C ASP A 144 17.48 -9.74 0.85
N PRO A 145 16.89 -9.69 -0.34
CA PRO A 145 16.06 -10.77 -0.86
C PRO A 145 16.76 -12.14 -0.95
N ALA A 146 18.07 -12.18 -1.08
CA ALA A 146 18.80 -13.46 -1.13
C ALA A 146 18.83 -14.14 0.25
N GLU A 147 18.96 -13.35 1.33
CA GLU A 147 18.80 -13.88 2.69
C GLU A 147 17.37 -14.31 2.98
N VAL A 148 16.35 -13.62 2.43
CA VAL A 148 14.95 -14.07 2.52
C VAL A 148 14.77 -15.42 1.86
N GLU A 149 15.31 -15.63 0.66
CA GLU A 149 15.26 -16.92 -0.02
C GLU A 149 15.95 -18.03 0.80
N CYS A 150 17.13 -17.73 1.35
CA CYS A 150 17.87 -18.67 2.19
C CYS A 150 17.07 -19.05 3.45
N PHE A 151 16.47 -18.07 4.12
CA PHE A 151 15.60 -18.27 5.28
C PHE A 151 14.40 -19.16 4.96
N LEU A 152 13.68 -18.87 3.88
CA LEU A 152 12.51 -19.65 3.46
C LEU A 152 12.87 -21.08 3.09
N ARG A 153 14.01 -21.30 2.41
CA ARG A 153 14.54 -22.66 2.11
C ARG A 153 14.89 -23.44 3.39
N GLY A 154 15.51 -22.75 4.36
CA GLY A 154 15.82 -23.35 5.66
C GLY A 154 14.57 -23.73 6.44
N LEU A 155 13.55 -22.88 6.43
CA LEU A 155 12.28 -23.13 7.09
C LEU A 155 11.56 -24.35 6.49
N THR A 156 11.50 -24.46 5.16
CA THR A 156 10.87 -25.61 4.49
C THR A 156 11.62 -26.90 4.74
N ALA A 157 12.95 -26.88 4.82
CA ALA A 157 13.76 -28.07 5.09
C ALA A 157 13.60 -28.62 6.53
N THR A 158 13.13 -27.77 7.47
CA THR A 158 12.90 -28.18 8.87
C THR A 158 11.50 -28.76 9.09
N LEU A 159 10.58 -28.55 8.13
CA LEU A 159 9.20 -29.01 8.18
C LEU A 159 8.98 -30.37 7.48
N THR A 160 10.01 -30.90 6.82
CA THR A 160 10.04 -32.20 6.15
C THR A 160 10.81 -33.22 6.97
#